data_76b8c70df08a0ee192acc77c91326bae
#
_entry.id   76b8c70df08a0ee192acc77c91326bae
#
_cell.length_a   1.000
_cell.length_b   1.000
_cell.length_c   1.000
_cell.angle_alpha   90.00
_cell.angle_beta   90.00
_cell.angle_gamma   90.00
#
_symmetry.space_group_name_H-M   'P 1'
#
loop_
_entity.id
_entity.type
_entity.pdbx_description
1 polymer ?
#
loop_
_entity_poly.entity_id
_entity_poly.type
_entity_poly.pdbx_seq_one_letter_code
_entity_poly.pdbx_strand_id
1 'polypeptide(L)'
;LAVIVLAIVIVFVSISKGWIGYMPPVEELENPSYKFATEIFSEDEKVLGTWSYSKENRVYTAYKDLSPSIINALIATEDVRFVEHSGIDAKALFRAFVKRGLMFQKNAGGGSTLSQQLAKQLFTENVARNTLQRLFQKPIEWVIAVKLERYYTKEEILSMYLNKFDFLNNAVGIKTAAYTYFGCEPKDLKIEEAATLVGMCKNPSLYNPVRFNERSRGRRNVVLEQMRKAGYITDAECDSLQALPLKLTYNRVDHKEGLATYFREYLRGV
;
A
#
# COMPACT_ATOMS: atom_id res chain seq x y z
N LEU A 1 -3.41 -38.17 -5.64
CA LEU A 1 -3.43 -36.81 -6.17
C LEU A 1 -4.84 -36.20 -6.13
N ALA A 2 -5.87 -36.88 -6.69
CA ALA A 2 -7.26 -36.38 -6.73
C ALA A 2 -7.83 -36.06 -5.33
N VAL A 3 -7.58 -36.89 -4.33
CA VAL A 3 -8.03 -36.66 -2.94
C VAL A 3 -7.40 -35.38 -2.34
N ILE A 4 -6.12 -35.14 -2.61
CA ILE A 4 -5.42 -33.93 -2.13
C ILE A 4 -6.02 -32.69 -2.81
N VAL A 5 -6.25 -32.74 -4.11
CA VAL A 5 -6.86 -31.62 -4.85
C VAL A 5 -8.28 -31.36 -4.32
N LEU A 6 -9.08 -32.40 -4.11
CA LEU A 6 -10.42 -32.26 -3.54
C LEU A 6 -10.39 -31.65 -2.15
N ALA A 7 -9.47 -32.08 -1.28
CA ALA A 7 -9.31 -31.52 0.06
C ALA A 7 -8.95 -30.02 0.01
N ILE A 8 -8.04 -29.61 -0.88
CA ILE A 8 -7.69 -28.21 -1.09
C ILE A 8 -8.92 -27.40 -1.55
N VAL A 9 -9.68 -27.91 -2.52
CA VAL A 9 -10.90 -27.25 -3.01
C VAL A 9 -11.92 -27.07 -1.88
N ILE A 10 -12.14 -28.11 -1.07
CA ILE A 10 -13.05 -28.05 0.09
C ILE A 10 -12.60 -26.96 1.07
N VAL A 11 -11.31 -26.86 1.39
CA VAL A 11 -10.78 -25.83 2.26
C VAL A 11 -11.04 -24.43 1.69
N PHE A 12 -10.76 -24.19 0.41
CA PHE A 12 -10.99 -22.87 -0.20
C PHE A 12 -12.48 -22.52 -0.29
N VAL A 13 -13.34 -23.49 -0.57
CA VAL A 13 -14.81 -23.30 -0.55
C VAL A 13 -15.27 -22.96 0.87
N SER A 14 -14.79 -23.68 1.88
CA SER A 14 -15.11 -23.42 3.29
C SER A 14 -14.68 -22.03 3.74
N ILE A 15 -13.49 -21.56 3.33
CA ILE A 15 -13.02 -20.20 3.56
C ILE A 15 -13.93 -19.20 2.85
N SER A 16 -14.25 -19.42 1.58
CA SER A 16 -15.10 -18.50 0.79
C SER A 16 -16.51 -18.35 1.36
N LYS A 17 -17.03 -19.37 2.05
CA LYS A 17 -18.33 -19.37 2.75
C LYS A 17 -18.24 -18.81 4.17
N GLY A 18 -17.05 -18.47 4.67
CA GLY A 18 -16.85 -17.97 6.03
C GLY A 18 -16.91 -19.04 7.13
N TRP A 19 -16.84 -20.33 6.75
CA TRP A 19 -16.79 -21.43 7.73
C TRP A 19 -15.43 -21.57 8.40
N ILE A 20 -14.38 -21.10 7.73
CA ILE A 20 -13.00 -21.07 8.24
C ILE A 20 -12.49 -19.62 8.21
N GLY A 21 -12.34 -19.02 9.39
CA GLY A 21 -11.84 -17.66 9.55
C GLY A 21 -12.86 -16.57 9.21
N TYR A 22 -12.43 -15.31 9.34
CA TYR A 22 -13.26 -14.18 8.99
C TYR A 22 -13.29 -14.00 7.47
N MET A 23 -14.48 -13.94 6.90
CA MET A 23 -14.71 -13.59 5.51
C MET A 23 -15.62 -12.36 5.47
N PRO A 24 -15.15 -11.20 4.97
CA PRO A 24 -15.97 -10.02 4.91
C PRO A 24 -17.21 -10.26 4.03
N PRO A 25 -18.39 -9.76 4.43
CA PRO A 25 -19.59 -9.80 3.60
C PRO A 25 -19.40 -8.96 2.34
N VAL A 26 -20.28 -9.15 1.35
CA VAL A 26 -20.18 -8.47 0.05
C VAL A 26 -20.24 -6.96 0.22
N GLU A 27 -21.12 -6.50 1.09
CA GLU A 27 -21.32 -5.06 1.39
C GLU A 27 -20.04 -4.40 1.94
N GLU A 28 -19.26 -5.12 2.75
CA GLU A 28 -17.99 -4.64 3.27
C GLU A 28 -16.89 -4.68 2.22
N LEU A 29 -16.96 -5.64 1.27
CA LEU A 29 -16.05 -5.71 0.14
C LEU A 29 -16.35 -4.63 -0.90
N GLU A 30 -17.63 -4.31 -1.13
CA GLU A 30 -18.07 -3.25 -2.06
C GLU A 30 -17.84 -1.84 -1.49
N ASN A 31 -17.91 -1.68 -0.17
CA ASN A 31 -17.67 -0.43 0.51
C ASN A 31 -16.77 -0.67 1.73
N PRO A 32 -15.47 -0.91 1.53
CA PRO A 32 -14.56 -1.00 2.65
C PRO A 32 -14.62 0.31 3.43
N SER A 33 -15.06 0.25 4.69
CA SER A 33 -15.28 1.44 5.52
C SER A 33 -13.95 2.15 5.80
N TYR A 34 -13.58 3.05 4.91
CA TYR A 34 -12.48 3.97 5.13
C TYR A 34 -12.99 5.13 5.99
N LYS A 35 -12.38 5.30 7.15
CA LYS A 35 -12.55 6.51 7.94
C LYS A 35 -11.63 7.58 7.33
N PHE A 36 -12.11 8.23 6.29
CA PHE A 36 -11.40 9.36 5.70
C PHE A 36 -11.54 10.59 6.59
N ALA A 37 -10.52 11.44 6.57
CA ALA A 37 -10.62 12.77 7.13
C ALA A 37 -11.48 13.65 6.19
N THR A 38 -12.31 14.50 6.78
CA THR A 38 -13.02 15.55 6.06
C THR A 38 -12.08 16.72 5.82
N GLU A 39 -11.89 17.13 4.57
CA GLU A 39 -11.19 18.39 4.25
C GLU A 39 -12.16 19.56 4.41
N ILE A 40 -11.69 20.61 5.06
CA ILE A 40 -12.45 21.87 5.24
C ILE A 40 -11.82 22.88 4.30
N PHE A 41 -12.63 23.45 3.42
CA PHE A 41 -12.21 24.44 2.43
C PHE A 41 -12.76 25.82 2.81
N SER A 42 -12.01 26.87 2.47
CA SER A 42 -12.51 28.25 2.44
C SER A 42 -13.37 28.46 1.18
N GLU A 43 -14.05 29.61 1.11
CA GLU A 43 -14.87 29.99 -0.07
C GLU A 43 -13.99 30.09 -1.36
N ASP A 44 -12.71 30.41 -1.23
CA ASP A 44 -11.75 30.44 -2.34
C ASP A 44 -11.06 29.09 -2.58
N GLU A 45 -11.67 27.98 -2.14
CA GLU A 45 -11.24 26.57 -2.32
C GLU A 45 -9.87 26.23 -1.72
N LYS A 46 -9.36 27.05 -0.81
CA LYS A 46 -8.14 26.73 -0.08
C LYS A 46 -8.41 25.78 1.06
N VAL A 47 -7.59 24.76 1.22
CA VAL A 47 -7.69 23.81 2.33
C VAL A 47 -7.35 24.54 3.64
N LEU A 48 -8.33 24.74 4.51
CA LEU A 48 -8.17 25.27 5.85
C LEU A 48 -7.59 24.23 6.81
N GLY A 49 -7.83 22.97 6.50
CA GLY A 49 -7.31 21.82 7.25
C GLY A 49 -8.17 20.60 7.09
N THR A 50 -7.78 19.54 7.79
CA THR A 50 -8.51 18.28 7.79
C THR A 50 -9.10 18.00 9.16
N TRP A 51 -10.27 17.38 9.18
CA TRP A 51 -10.88 16.88 10.38
C TRP A 51 -11.11 15.38 10.27
N SER A 52 -10.68 14.61 11.26
CA SER A 52 -10.87 13.17 11.31
C SER A 52 -11.52 12.74 12.63
N TYR A 53 -12.51 11.88 12.52
CA TYR A 53 -13.12 11.22 13.68
C TYR A 53 -12.18 10.19 14.31
N SER A 54 -11.25 9.64 13.53
CA SER A 54 -10.19 8.76 13.97
C SER A 54 -8.86 9.52 14.04
N LYS A 55 -7.90 9.01 14.79
CA LYS A 55 -6.52 9.56 14.82
C LYS A 55 -5.80 9.50 13.47
N GLU A 56 -6.47 9.00 12.43
CA GLU A 56 -5.92 8.78 11.08
C GLU A 56 -6.36 9.91 10.16
N ASN A 57 -5.41 10.69 9.72
CA ASN A 57 -5.61 11.85 8.82
C ASN A 57 -5.58 11.40 7.36
N ARG A 58 -6.51 10.52 6.95
CA ARG A 58 -6.58 9.97 5.60
C ARG A 58 -7.39 10.86 4.69
N VAL A 59 -6.76 11.40 3.67
CA VAL A 59 -7.45 12.08 2.57
C VAL A 59 -7.41 11.16 1.35
N TYR A 60 -8.56 10.91 0.75
CA TYR A 60 -8.65 10.05 -0.43
C TYR A 60 -7.98 10.69 -1.64
N THR A 61 -7.17 9.91 -2.33
CA THR A 61 -6.56 10.27 -3.61
C THR A 61 -7.04 9.30 -4.68
N ALA A 62 -7.72 9.83 -5.70
CA ALA A 62 -8.15 9.02 -6.85
C ALA A 62 -6.94 8.64 -7.72
N TYR A 63 -7.06 7.55 -8.48
CA TYR A 63 -5.98 7.09 -9.36
C TYR A 63 -5.46 8.17 -10.32
N LYS A 64 -6.35 8.96 -10.90
CA LYS A 64 -6.01 10.07 -11.80
C LYS A 64 -5.16 11.17 -11.17
N ASP A 65 -5.18 11.26 -9.83
CA ASP A 65 -4.44 12.26 -9.05
C ASP A 65 -3.12 11.69 -8.49
N LEU A 66 -2.74 10.48 -8.90
CA LEU A 66 -1.45 9.85 -8.60
C LEU A 66 -0.46 10.13 -9.72
N SER A 67 0.81 10.38 -9.38
CA SER A 67 1.86 10.49 -10.39
C SER A 67 2.11 9.12 -11.04
N PRO A 68 2.44 9.08 -12.34
CA PRO A 68 2.91 7.84 -12.98
C PRO A 68 4.13 7.23 -12.27
N SER A 69 4.95 8.07 -11.65
CA SER A 69 6.15 7.63 -10.91
C SER A 69 5.81 6.74 -9.72
N ILE A 70 4.79 7.08 -8.91
CA ILE A 70 4.42 6.27 -7.74
C ILE A 70 3.77 4.95 -8.17
N ILE A 71 2.97 4.97 -9.23
CA ILE A 71 2.31 3.79 -9.78
C ILE A 71 3.36 2.81 -10.32
N ASN A 72 4.26 3.29 -11.16
CA ASN A 72 5.32 2.50 -11.79
C ASN A 72 6.29 1.94 -10.73
N ALA A 73 6.69 2.75 -9.75
CA ALA A 73 7.54 2.32 -8.65
C ALA A 73 6.89 1.19 -7.83
N LEU A 74 5.59 1.33 -7.52
CA LEU A 74 4.84 0.35 -6.75
C LEU A 74 4.72 -0.98 -7.50
N ILE A 75 4.28 -0.93 -8.77
CA ILE A 75 4.14 -2.13 -9.62
C ILE A 75 5.50 -2.82 -9.82
N ALA A 76 6.54 -2.06 -10.17
CA ALA A 76 7.87 -2.63 -10.40
C ALA A 76 8.44 -3.32 -9.16
N THR A 77 8.13 -2.83 -7.96
CA THR A 77 8.75 -3.30 -6.73
C THR A 77 7.96 -4.40 -6.05
N GLU A 78 6.64 -4.26 -5.98
CA GLU A 78 5.79 -5.15 -5.19
C GLU A 78 5.13 -6.24 -6.06
N ASP A 79 4.77 -5.91 -7.31
CA ASP A 79 3.99 -6.83 -8.15
C ASP A 79 4.13 -6.51 -9.64
N VAL A 80 5.29 -6.85 -10.23
CA VAL A 80 5.63 -6.50 -11.62
C VAL A 80 4.63 -7.04 -12.66
N ARG A 81 3.85 -8.06 -12.32
CA ARG A 81 2.81 -8.66 -13.19
C ARG A 81 1.40 -8.36 -12.70
N PHE A 82 1.22 -7.27 -11.98
CA PHE A 82 -0.05 -6.89 -11.38
C PHE A 82 -1.23 -6.89 -12.36
N VAL A 83 -1.00 -6.48 -13.60
CA VAL A 83 -2.02 -6.43 -14.65
C VAL A 83 -2.32 -7.79 -15.31
N GLU A 84 -1.49 -8.81 -15.07
CA GLU A 84 -1.59 -10.12 -15.71
C GLU A 84 -2.39 -11.17 -14.92
N HIS A 85 -2.67 -10.91 -13.65
CA HIS A 85 -3.33 -11.88 -12.78
C HIS A 85 -4.58 -11.27 -12.11
N SER A 86 -5.43 -12.12 -11.55
CA SER A 86 -6.67 -11.74 -10.84
C SER A 86 -6.56 -12.05 -9.34
N GLY A 87 -5.68 -11.32 -8.64
CA GLY A 87 -5.49 -11.43 -7.19
C GLY A 87 -4.41 -12.42 -6.75
N ILE A 88 -4.12 -13.45 -7.52
CA ILE A 88 -3.08 -14.45 -7.24
C ILE A 88 -2.17 -14.59 -8.44
N ASP A 89 -0.87 -14.40 -8.24
CA ASP A 89 0.15 -14.66 -9.22
C ASP A 89 0.72 -16.08 -9.06
N ALA A 90 0.13 -17.06 -9.77
CA ALA A 90 0.56 -18.46 -9.71
C ALA A 90 2.02 -18.66 -10.13
N LYS A 91 2.51 -17.88 -11.13
CA LYS A 91 3.91 -17.96 -11.59
C LYS A 91 4.87 -17.44 -10.52
N ALA A 92 4.52 -16.35 -9.82
CA ALA A 92 5.34 -15.83 -8.71
C ALA A 92 5.33 -16.78 -7.52
N LEU A 93 4.19 -17.38 -7.18
CA LEU A 93 4.08 -18.39 -6.12
C LEU A 93 4.95 -19.61 -6.42
N PHE A 94 4.88 -20.14 -7.64
CA PHE A 94 5.71 -21.27 -8.06
C PHE A 94 7.19 -20.94 -8.02
N ARG A 95 7.59 -19.77 -8.54
CA ARG A 95 8.96 -19.27 -8.45
C ARG A 95 9.45 -19.15 -7.02
N ALA A 96 8.61 -18.58 -6.13
CA ALA A 96 8.95 -18.42 -4.71
C ALA A 96 9.09 -19.78 -4.02
N PHE A 97 8.22 -20.74 -4.32
CA PHE A 97 8.29 -22.11 -3.82
C PHE A 97 9.59 -22.80 -4.24
N VAL A 98 9.93 -22.76 -5.51
CA VAL A 98 11.18 -23.37 -6.04
C VAL A 98 12.41 -22.71 -5.40
N LYS A 99 12.50 -21.38 -5.44
CA LYS A 99 13.69 -20.67 -4.96
C LYS A 99 13.86 -20.75 -3.43
N ARG A 100 12.80 -20.63 -2.67
CA ARG A 100 12.86 -20.70 -1.19
C ARG A 100 12.80 -22.12 -0.65
N GLY A 101 11.92 -22.96 -1.23
CA GLY A 101 11.70 -24.34 -0.74
C GLY A 101 12.76 -25.30 -1.20
N LEU A 102 13.15 -25.29 -2.49
CA LEU A 102 14.10 -26.25 -3.04
C LEU A 102 15.53 -25.72 -3.08
N MET A 103 15.74 -24.41 -3.36
CA MET A 103 17.07 -23.83 -3.50
C MET A 103 17.54 -23.08 -2.24
N PHE A 104 16.76 -23.04 -1.16
CA PHE A 104 17.07 -22.37 0.11
C PHE A 104 17.54 -20.91 -0.01
N GLN A 105 17.16 -20.22 -1.09
CA GLN A 105 17.54 -18.84 -1.33
C GLN A 105 16.70 -17.89 -0.48
N LYS A 106 17.27 -17.38 0.61
CA LYS A 106 16.59 -16.44 1.54
C LYS A 106 16.15 -15.12 0.89
N ASN A 107 16.85 -14.69 -0.17
CA ASN A 107 16.59 -13.42 -0.87
C ASN A 107 15.71 -13.57 -2.14
N ALA A 108 15.05 -14.71 -2.34
CA ALA A 108 14.05 -14.85 -3.39
C ALA A 108 12.88 -13.89 -3.12
N GLY A 109 12.56 -13.06 -4.08
CA GLY A 109 11.49 -12.05 -4.00
C GLY A 109 10.17 -12.60 -3.45
N GLY A 110 9.28 -11.76 -2.96
CA GLY A 110 7.97 -12.14 -2.44
C GLY A 110 7.09 -12.77 -3.53
N GLY A 111 6.17 -13.64 -3.10
CA GLY A 111 5.13 -14.20 -3.98
C GLY A 111 3.74 -13.63 -3.68
N SER A 112 3.65 -12.58 -2.84
CA SER A 112 2.37 -11.92 -2.52
C SER A 112 2.10 -10.80 -3.51
N THR A 113 0.87 -10.72 -4.00
CA THR A 113 0.41 -9.68 -4.90
C THR A 113 -0.02 -8.42 -4.15
N LEU A 114 -0.17 -7.29 -4.84
CA LEU A 114 -0.72 -6.04 -4.27
C LEU A 114 -2.13 -6.26 -3.73
N SER A 115 -2.97 -7.00 -4.44
CA SER A 115 -4.33 -7.34 -3.99
C SER A 115 -4.34 -8.16 -2.71
N GLN A 116 -3.38 -9.08 -2.51
CA GLN A 116 -3.21 -9.84 -1.27
C GLN A 116 -2.72 -8.95 -0.12
N GLN A 117 -1.81 -8.01 -0.41
CA GLN A 117 -1.35 -7.05 0.58
C GLN A 117 -2.48 -6.11 1.02
N LEU A 118 -3.29 -5.64 0.06
CA LEU A 118 -4.49 -4.84 0.34
C LEU A 118 -5.51 -5.64 1.17
N ALA A 119 -5.81 -6.89 0.80
CA ALA A 119 -6.69 -7.77 1.55
C ALA A 119 -6.23 -7.92 3.01
N LYS A 120 -4.93 -8.08 3.22
CA LYS A 120 -4.34 -8.12 4.55
C LYS A 120 -4.58 -6.82 5.32
N GLN A 121 -4.26 -5.67 4.74
CA GLN A 121 -4.40 -4.36 5.40
C GLN A 121 -5.86 -4.03 5.76
N LEU A 122 -6.81 -4.45 4.93
CA LEU A 122 -8.22 -4.15 5.14
C LEU A 122 -8.89 -5.07 6.16
N PHE A 123 -8.62 -6.38 6.08
CA PHE A 123 -9.49 -7.37 6.71
C PHE A 123 -8.79 -8.32 7.68
N THR A 124 -7.47 -8.53 7.57
CA THR A 124 -6.82 -9.61 8.33
C THR A 124 -5.67 -9.16 9.23
N GLU A 125 -5.28 -7.91 9.22
CA GLU A 125 -4.11 -7.42 9.96
C GLU A 125 -4.19 -7.66 11.47
N ASN A 126 -5.40 -7.60 12.06
CA ASN A 126 -5.63 -7.73 13.49
C ASN A 126 -6.35 -9.02 13.92
N VAL A 127 -6.60 -9.95 13.00
CA VAL A 127 -7.49 -11.11 13.26
C VAL A 127 -6.76 -12.33 13.81
N ALA A 128 -5.51 -12.57 13.43
CA ALA A 128 -4.80 -13.77 13.81
C ALA A 128 -4.20 -13.70 15.23
N ARG A 129 -4.91 -14.22 16.22
CA ARG A 129 -4.46 -14.31 17.63
C ARG A 129 -3.69 -15.58 17.94
N ASN A 130 -3.94 -16.69 17.21
CA ASN A 130 -3.39 -18.03 17.47
C ASN A 130 -2.56 -18.54 16.27
N THR A 131 -1.67 -19.52 16.52
CA THR A 131 -0.82 -20.14 15.49
C THR A 131 -1.64 -20.78 14.36
N LEU A 132 -2.76 -21.44 14.67
CA LEU A 132 -3.66 -22.02 13.70
C LEU A 132 -4.33 -20.96 12.82
N GLN A 133 -4.77 -19.84 13.41
CA GLN A 133 -5.35 -18.71 12.65
C GLN A 133 -4.31 -18.11 11.68
N ARG A 134 -3.04 -18.03 12.09
CA ARG A 134 -1.95 -17.59 11.20
C ARG A 134 -1.72 -18.52 10.01
N LEU A 135 -1.89 -19.83 10.21
CA LEU A 135 -1.77 -20.83 9.13
C LEU A 135 -2.84 -20.61 8.05
N PHE A 136 -4.08 -20.31 8.45
CA PHE A 136 -5.20 -20.08 7.54
C PHE A 136 -5.26 -18.62 7.04
N GLN A 137 -4.51 -17.71 7.62
CA GLN A 137 -4.52 -16.30 7.22
C GLN A 137 -4.15 -16.11 5.74
N LYS A 138 -3.12 -16.80 5.24
CA LYS A 138 -2.72 -16.69 3.83
C LYS A 138 -3.77 -17.19 2.84
N PRO A 139 -4.37 -18.38 3.00
CA PRO A 139 -5.52 -18.79 2.19
C PRO A 139 -6.70 -17.81 2.24
N ILE A 140 -7.00 -17.21 3.40
CA ILE A 140 -8.05 -16.20 3.55
C ILE A 140 -7.70 -14.94 2.74
N GLU A 141 -6.49 -14.41 2.86
CA GLU A 141 -5.99 -13.27 2.07
C GLU A 141 -6.11 -13.55 0.56
N TRP A 142 -5.84 -14.77 0.11
CA TRP A 142 -5.97 -15.15 -1.30
C TRP A 142 -7.42 -15.11 -1.78
N VAL A 143 -8.35 -15.65 -0.99
CA VAL A 143 -9.78 -15.62 -1.33
C VAL A 143 -10.30 -14.19 -1.36
N ILE A 144 -9.93 -13.37 -0.38
CA ILE A 144 -10.32 -11.95 -0.34
C ILE A 144 -9.70 -11.19 -1.52
N ALA A 145 -8.43 -11.42 -1.85
CA ALA A 145 -7.77 -10.77 -2.99
C ALA A 145 -8.46 -11.07 -4.32
N VAL A 146 -8.86 -12.34 -4.54
CA VAL A 146 -9.63 -12.73 -5.74
C VAL A 146 -11.01 -12.07 -5.75
N LYS A 147 -11.67 -11.94 -4.60
CA LYS A 147 -12.95 -11.23 -4.50
C LYS A 147 -12.78 -9.74 -4.79
N LEU A 148 -11.77 -9.07 -4.21
CA LEU A 148 -11.47 -7.66 -4.49
C LEU A 148 -11.27 -7.41 -5.99
N GLU A 149 -10.53 -8.25 -6.69
CA GLU A 149 -10.31 -8.14 -8.14
C GLU A 149 -11.58 -8.40 -9.00
N ARG A 150 -12.66 -8.87 -8.40
CA ARG A 150 -13.97 -8.98 -9.06
C ARG A 150 -14.81 -7.71 -8.92
N TYR A 151 -14.62 -6.96 -7.84
CA TYR A 151 -15.39 -5.76 -7.54
C TYR A 151 -14.69 -4.49 -7.97
N TYR A 152 -13.35 -4.49 -8.01
CA TYR A 152 -12.52 -3.32 -8.26
C TYR A 152 -11.61 -3.49 -9.46
N THR A 153 -11.42 -2.43 -10.19
CA THR A 153 -10.42 -2.33 -11.25
C THR A 153 -9.00 -2.33 -10.66
N LYS A 154 -8.01 -2.58 -11.49
CA LYS A 154 -6.60 -2.48 -11.10
C LYS A 154 -6.23 -1.08 -10.58
N GLU A 155 -6.77 -0.05 -11.20
CA GLU A 155 -6.56 1.35 -10.82
C GLU A 155 -7.14 1.66 -9.43
N GLU A 156 -8.34 1.17 -9.15
CA GLU A 156 -8.96 1.30 -7.83
C GLU A 156 -8.18 0.55 -6.76
N ILE A 157 -7.68 -0.66 -7.04
CA ILE A 157 -6.87 -1.43 -6.09
C ILE A 157 -5.56 -0.70 -5.76
N LEU A 158 -4.88 -0.11 -6.76
CA LEU A 158 -3.68 0.70 -6.54
C LEU A 158 -3.97 1.93 -5.68
N SER A 159 -5.05 2.65 -6.01
CA SER A 159 -5.52 3.79 -5.22
C SER A 159 -5.83 3.39 -3.77
N MET A 160 -6.61 2.33 -3.58
CA MET A 160 -6.95 1.82 -2.24
C MET A 160 -5.71 1.45 -1.43
N TYR A 161 -4.74 0.74 -2.06
CA TYR A 161 -3.50 0.35 -1.41
C TYR A 161 -2.72 1.57 -0.90
N LEU A 162 -2.52 2.57 -1.76
CA LEU A 162 -1.77 3.79 -1.44
C LEU A 162 -2.51 4.68 -0.43
N ASN A 163 -3.84 4.73 -0.47
CA ASN A 163 -4.65 5.47 0.50
C ASN A 163 -4.70 4.79 1.88
N LYS A 164 -4.57 3.47 1.93
CA LYS A 164 -4.63 2.71 3.19
C LYS A 164 -3.28 2.65 3.91
N PHE A 165 -2.17 2.72 3.19
CA PHE A 165 -0.85 2.47 3.76
C PHE A 165 -0.44 3.54 4.79
N ASP A 166 0.05 3.09 5.95
CA ASP A 166 0.60 3.97 7.00
C ASP A 166 2.10 4.20 6.78
N PHE A 167 2.44 5.41 6.34
CA PHE A 167 3.83 5.85 6.13
C PHE A 167 4.48 6.38 7.40
N LEU A 168 3.86 6.21 8.58
CA LEU A 168 4.30 6.76 9.85
C LEU A 168 4.31 8.31 9.92
N ASN A 169 4.75 8.86 11.05
CA ASN A 169 4.82 10.32 11.27
C ASN A 169 3.47 11.02 11.02
N ASN A 170 2.36 10.38 11.38
CA ASN A 170 0.98 10.80 11.10
C ASN A 170 0.63 10.88 9.60
N ALA A 171 1.44 10.28 8.73
CA ALA A 171 1.21 10.25 7.30
C ALA A 171 0.51 8.95 6.90
N VAL A 172 -0.80 8.89 7.06
CA VAL A 172 -1.63 7.76 6.61
C VAL A 172 -2.22 8.09 5.24
N GLY A 173 -1.88 7.26 4.25
CA GLY A 173 -2.23 7.46 2.85
C GLY A 173 -1.22 8.34 2.09
N ILE A 174 -1.28 8.21 0.76
CA ILE A 174 -0.29 8.79 -0.14
C ILE A 174 -0.31 10.32 -0.16
N LYS A 175 -1.49 10.95 -0.03
CA LYS A 175 -1.59 12.43 -0.03
C LYS A 175 -0.87 13.01 1.18
N THR A 176 -1.17 12.48 2.34
CA THR A 176 -0.52 12.91 3.58
C THR A 176 0.97 12.61 3.56
N ALA A 177 1.39 11.46 2.99
CA ALA A 177 2.80 11.10 2.88
C ALA A 177 3.56 12.02 1.93
N ALA A 178 3.03 12.32 0.74
CA ALA A 178 3.65 13.24 -0.21
C ALA A 178 3.86 14.62 0.42
N TYR A 179 2.84 15.15 1.09
CA TYR A 179 2.93 16.41 1.78
C TYR A 179 3.93 16.37 2.96
N THR A 180 3.84 15.34 3.81
CA THR A 180 4.68 15.22 5.01
C THR A 180 6.16 15.13 4.68
N TYR A 181 6.53 14.32 3.70
CA TYR A 181 7.93 14.04 3.40
C TYR A 181 8.53 14.98 2.34
N PHE A 182 7.70 15.46 1.39
CA PHE A 182 8.18 16.21 0.23
C PHE A 182 7.48 17.55 -0.01
N GLY A 183 6.41 17.86 0.73
CA GLY A 183 5.68 19.13 0.62
C GLY A 183 4.97 19.31 -0.72
N CYS A 184 4.56 18.21 -1.38
CA CYS A 184 3.92 18.24 -2.69
C CYS A 184 2.63 17.41 -2.71
N GLU A 185 1.83 17.60 -3.77
CA GLU A 185 0.68 16.74 -4.04
C GLU A 185 1.13 15.40 -4.64
N PRO A 186 0.34 14.30 -4.50
CA PRO A 186 0.69 12.97 -5.03
C PRO A 186 0.97 12.95 -6.54
N LYS A 187 0.29 13.79 -7.33
CA LYS A 187 0.49 13.92 -8.78
C LYS A 187 1.85 14.51 -9.15
N ASP A 188 2.44 15.29 -8.24
CA ASP A 188 3.68 16.05 -8.48
C ASP A 188 4.92 15.31 -7.95
N LEU A 189 4.75 14.11 -7.36
CA LEU A 189 5.86 13.29 -6.88
C LEU A 189 6.85 12.97 -8.01
N LYS A 190 8.11 13.32 -7.79
CA LYS A 190 9.23 12.95 -8.67
C LYS A 190 9.56 11.46 -8.54
N ILE A 191 10.33 10.92 -9.47
CA ILE A 191 10.67 9.49 -9.50
C ILE A 191 11.39 9.05 -8.23
N GLU A 192 12.39 9.82 -7.76
CA GLU A 192 13.17 9.52 -6.56
C GLU A 192 12.35 9.66 -5.27
N GLU A 193 11.39 10.56 -5.25
CA GLU A 193 10.46 10.77 -4.13
C GLU A 193 9.46 9.61 -4.05
N ALA A 194 8.85 9.27 -5.17
CA ALA A 194 7.98 8.12 -5.32
C ALA A 194 8.70 6.81 -4.93
N ALA A 195 9.92 6.60 -5.43
CA ALA A 195 10.74 5.45 -5.08
C ALA A 195 11.07 5.38 -3.59
N THR A 196 11.19 6.52 -2.92
CA THR A 196 11.40 6.60 -1.46
C THR A 196 10.16 6.12 -0.71
N LEU A 197 8.97 6.63 -1.06
CA LEU A 197 7.70 6.21 -0.43
C LEU A 197 7.42 4.72 -0.68
N VAL A 198 7.61 4.23 -1.90
CA VAL A 198 7.47 2.79 -2.20
C VAL A 198 8.50 1.97 -1.42
N GLY A 199 9.70 2.49 -1.23
CA GLY A 199 10.71 1.87 -0.38
C GLY A 199 10.24 1.63 1.06
N MET A 200 9.44 2.55 1.60
CA MET A 200 8.83 2.41 2.93
C MET A 200 7.77 1.30 2.99
N CYS A 201 7.11 0.95 1.88
CA CYS A 201 6.08 -0.09 1.87
C CYS A 201 6.60 -1.45 2.34
N LYS A 202 7.88 -1.73 2.21
CA LYS A 202 8.49 -2.96 2.73
C LYS A 202 8.54 -3.02 4.26
N ASN A 203 8.90 -1.92 4.90
CA ASN A 203 8.93 -1.77 6.37
C ASN A 203 9.08 -0.27 6.70
N PRO A 204 8.00 0.44 7.00
CA PRO A 204 8.03 1.88 7.20
C PRO A 204 8.89 2.31 8.40
N SER A 205 8.95 1.50 9.45
CA SER A 205 9.79 1.79 10.62
C SER A 205 11.27 1.70 10.30
N LEU A 206 11.68 0.72 9.47
CA LEU A 206 13.08 0.48 9.13
C LEU A 206 13.61 1.44 8.07
N TYR A 207 12.74 1.85 7.15
CA TYR A 207 13.07 2.71 6.01
C TYR A 207 12.49 4.12 6.14
N ASN A 208 12.25 4.58 7.37
CA ASN A 208 11.78 5.94 7.64
C ASN A 208 12.85 6.97 7.24
N PRO A 209 12.61 7.84 6.27
CA PRO A 209 13.63 8.76 5.74
C PRO A 209 14.01 9.86 6.73
N VAL A 210 13.13 10.21 7.67
CA VAL A 210 13.41 11.19 8.72
C VAL A 210 14.35 10.63 9.80
N ARG A 211 14.18 9.34 10.14
CA ARG A 211 14.97 8.67 11.19
C ARG A 211 16.24 8.04 10.67
N PHE A 212 16.19 7.46 9.46
CA PHE A 212 17.26 6.63 8.90
C PHE A 212 17.50 6.99 7.43
N ASN A 213 17.97 8.21 7.17
CA ASN A 213 18.14 8.77 5.83
C ASN A 213 18.93 7.85 4.90
N GLU A 214 20.13 7.42 5.29
CA GLU A 214 20.99 6.56 4.45
C GLU A 214 20.37 5.18 4.19
N ARG A 215 19.70 4.61 5.17
CA ARG A 215 19.02 3.31 4.98
C ARG A 215 17.83 3.45 4.03
N SER A 216 17.08 4.53 4.17
CA SER A 216 15.98 4.87 3.26
C SER A 216 16.48 5.14 1.85
N ARG A 217 17.60 5.88 1.70
CA ARG A 217 18.28 6.09 0.42
C ARG A 217 18.70 4.77 -0.23
N GLY A 218 19.32 3.87 0.54
CA GLY A 218 19.65 2.53 0.04
C GLY A 218 18.43 1.74 -0.45
N ARG A 219 17.30 1.82 0.28
CA ARG A 219 16.04 1.17 -0.12
C ARG A 219 15.41 1.83 -1.34
N ARG A 220 15.43 3.17 -1.44
CA ARG A 220 15.05 3.93 -2.64
C ARG A 220 15.80 3.43 -3.87
N ASN A 221 17.11 3.27 -3.76
CA ASN A 221 17.95 2.81 -4.87
C ASN A 221 17.59 1.37 -5.32
N VAL A 222 17.15 0.51 -4.38
CA VAL A 222 16.60 -0.80 -4.74
C VAL A 222 15.31 -0.66 -5.54
N VAL A 223 14.42 0.29 -5.19
CA VAL A 223 13.17 0.55 -5.95
C VAL A 223 13.49 1.05 -7.35
N LEU A 224 14.40 2.02 -7.48
CA LEU A 224 14.85 2.53 -8.78
C LEU A 224 15.41 1.40 -9.67
N GLU A 225 16.17 0.50 -9.09
CA GLU A 225 16.66 -0.69 -9.80
C GLU A 225 15.55 -1.65 -10.26
N GLN A 226 14.45 -1.78 -9.47
CA GLN A 226 13.28 -2.54 -9.93
C GLN A 226 12.54 -1.82 -11.05
N MET A 227 12.40 -0.49 -10.99
CA MET A 227 11.81 0.31 -12.07
C MET A 227 12.61 0.18 -13.37
N ARG A 228 13.94 0.20 -13.29
CA ARG A 228 14.83 -0.03 -14.42
C ARG A 228 14.62 -1.43 -15.02
N LYS A 229 14.60 -2.48 -14.20
CA LYS A 229 14.36 -3.86 -14.63
C LYS A 229 12.99 -4.07 -15.27
N ALA A 230 12.00 -3.32 -14.83
CA ALA A 230 10.65 -3.32 -15.39
C ALA A 230 10.52 -2.44 -16.65
N GLY A 231 11.55 -1.69 -17.03
CA GLY A 231 11.55 -0.84 -18.22
C GLY A 231 10.83 0.50 -18.06
N TYR A 232 10.57 0.93 -16.81
CA TYR A 232 9.94 2.22 -16.53
C TYR A 232 10.91 3.40 -16.55
N ILE A 233 12.18 3.15 -16.34
CA ILE A 233 13.28 4.12 -16.46
C ILE A 233 14.47 3.48 -17.18
N THR A 234 15.27 4.30 -17.83
CA THR A 234 16.49 3.88 -18.52
C THR A 234 17.65 3.65 -17.55
N ASP A 235 18.72 3.00 -18.02
CA ASP A 235 19.96 2.80 -17.23
C ASP A 235 20.54 4.14 -16.78
N ALA A 236 20.64 5.12 -17.70
CA ALA A 236 21.20 6.45 -17.42
C ALA A 236 20.36 7.23 -16.39
N GLU A 237 19.02 7.15 -16.46
CA GLU A 237 18.13 7.75 -15.47
C GLU A 237 18.29 7.09 -14.11
N CYS A 238 18.37 5.75 -14.06
CA CYS A 238 18.57 5.01 -12.82
C CYS A 238 19.87 5.44 -12.14
N ASP A 239 20.99 5.47 -12.86
CA ASP A 239 22.28 5.87 -12.32
C ASP A 239 22.26 7.30 -11.79
N SER A 240 21.69 8.23 -12.57
CA SER A 240 21.54 9.62 -12.19
C SER A 240 20.71 9.80 -10.91
N LEU A 241 19.56 9.12 -10.83
CA LEU A 241 18.64 9.20 -9.69
C LEU A 241 19.24 8.53 -8.43
N GLN A 242 19.98 7.44 -8.58
CA GLN A 242 20.66 6.77 -7.47
C GLN A 242 21.77 7.62 -6.86
N ALA A 243 22.45 8.44 -7.68
CA ALA A 243 23.48 9.37 -7.22
C ALA A 243 22.93 10.52 -6.36
N LEU A 244 21.65 10.90 -6.55
CA LEU A 244 21.04 11.99 -5.81
C LEU A 244 21.00 11.71 -4.29
N PRO A 245 21.30 12.70 -3.46
CA PRO A 245 21.05 12.63 -2.02
C PRO A 245 19.55 12.54 -1.76
N LEU A 246 19.17 11.90 -0.65
CA LEU A 246 17.78 11.92 -0.20
C LEU A 246 17.50 13.23 0.50
N LYS A 247 16.80 14.14 -0.17
CA LYS A 247 16.36 15.43 0.37
C LYS A 247 14.89 15.34 0.77
N LEU A 248 14.56 15.86 1.93
CA LEU A 248 13.20 15.94 2.46
C LEU A 248 12.78 17.39 2.62
N THR A 249 11.53 17.67 2.32
CA THR A 249 10.83 18.89 2.73
C THR A 249 9.84 18.47 3.82
N TYR A 250 10.38 18.18 5.02
CA TYR A 250 9.60 17.56 6.08
C TYR A 250 8.62 18.54 6.72
N ASN A 251 7.33 18.28 6.53
CA ASN A 251 6.22 19.00 7.14
C ASN A 251 5.51 18.08 8.13
N ARG A 252 5.60 18.42 9.41
CA ARG A 252 4.85 17.65 10.41
C ARG A 252 3.37 17.99 10.29
N VAL A 253 2.55 16.99 9.98
CA VAL A 253 1.08 17.16 10.01
C VAL A 253 0.63 16.99 11.45
N ASP A 254 0.26 18.10 12.11
CA ASP A 254 -0.39 18.09 13.41
C ASP A 254 -1.80 18.68 13.27
N HIS A 255 -2.79 18.01 13.89
CA HIS A 255 -4.19 18.48 13.89
C HIS A 255 -4.37 19.84 14.55
N LYS A 256 -3.38 20.26 15.36
CA LYS A 256 -3.38 21.54 16.08
C LYS A 256 -2.73 22.68 15.28
N GLU A 257 -2.10 22.37 14.15
CA GLU A 257 -1.45 23.35 13.28
C GLU A 257 -2.27 23.57 12.00
N GLY A 258 -2.10 24.73 11.36
CA GLY A 258 -2.77 25.11 10.11
C GLY A 258 -3.72 26.29 10.27
N LEU A 259 -4.35 26.68 9.15
CA LEU A 259 -5.26 27.84 9.11
C LEU A 259 -6.55 27.54 9.91
N ALA A 260 -7.06 28.59 10.55
CA ALA A 260 -8.37 28.59 11.24
C ALA A 260 -8.57 27.45 12.26
N THR A 261 -7.56 27.10 13.06
CA THR A 261 -7.58 25.98 14.02
C THR A 261 -8.78 26.04 14.96
N TYR A 262 -9.07 27.24 15.51
CA TYR A 262 -10.20 27.46 16.41
C TYR A 262 -11.56 27.24 15.70
N PHE A 263 -11.68 27.72 14.48
CA PHE A 263 -12.91 27.53 13.68
C PHE A 263 -13.15 26.06 13.34
N ARG A 264 -12.11 25.30 13.05
CA ARG A 264 -12.19 23.86 12.81
C ARG A 264 -12.65 23.09 14.05
N GLU A 265 -12.15 23.45 15.24
CA GLU A 265 -12.60 22.85 16.50
C GLU A 265 -14.06 23.22 16.82
N TYR A 266 -14.48 24.44 16.49
CA TYR A 266 -15.88 24.86 16.64
C TYR A 266 -16.81 24.01 15.74
N LEU A 267 -16.45 23.83 14.47
CA LEU A 267 -17.22 23.00 13.53
C LEU A 267 -17.31 21.52 13.94
N ARG A 268 -16.38 21.07 14.77
CA ARG A 268 -16.40 19.70 15.30
C ARG A 268 -17.55 19.48 16.30
N GLY A 269 -18.02 20.51 16.93
CA GLY A 269 -19.07 20.46 17.97
C GLY A 269 -20.49 20.68 17.42
N VAL A 270 -20.61 21.05 16.14
CA VAL A 270 -21.87 21.27 15.44
C VAL A 270 -22.25 20.01 14.65
#